data_763556025574ab62c16000417ce5e482
#
_entry.id   763556025574ab62c16000417ce5e482
#
_cell.length_a   1.000
_cell.length_b   1.000
_cell.length_c   1.000
_cell.angle_alpha   90.00
_cell.angle_beta   90.00
_cell.angle_gamma   90.00
#
_symmetry.space_group_name_H-M   'P 1'
#
loop_
_entity.id
_entity.type
_entity.pdbx_description
1 polymer ?
#
loop_
_entity_poly.entity_id
_entity_poly.type
_entity_poly.pdbx_seq_one_letter_code
_entity_poly.pdbx_strand_id
1 'polypeptide(L)'
;MDRRAAWILGLVFGGLFLCLFAFMALAWIAIQGGRGGNVMARAGGDRVGVVEVTGVIADAKTTLKELREFEEDPRIRAVVVRIDSPGGSVGPSQEILEAMQRLQKKKHVLASMGSIAASGGFYIAMGGEKIFANPGTLTGSIGVISEFPNVSGLLKWAGVDMRTITAGKLKDAGSPFREMSSEERTYFQAMLDDVHGQFIGAVAEARKLPEEEVRKVADGRVFTGRKAKDLKMVDELGGLQDAVREAGKLAGIRGEPRMEFPTKDRPLFRAMFGDEAQSLVHALSTRLGEVLSSPGPKLLMPSPGTGEP
;
A
#
# COMPACT_ATOMS: atom_id res chain seq x y z
N MET A 1 -39.68 27.47 -46.44
CA MET A 1 -38.36 27.56 -45.80
C MET A 1 -37.46 28.32 -46.74
N ASP A 2 -36.97 29.47 -46.31
CA ASP A 2 -36.17 30.36 -47.18
C ASP A 2 -34.85 29.69 -47.56
N ARG A 3 -34.49 29.69 -48.88
CA ARG A 3 -33.27 29.01 -49.39
C ARG A 3 -32.01 29.44 -48.61
N ARG A 4 -31.98 30.69 -48.10
CA ARG A 4 -30.89 31.24 -47.26
C ARG A 4 -30.81 30.55 -45.89
N ALA A 5 -31.95 30.30 -45.26
CA ALA A 5 -32.00 29.59 -43.97
C ALA A 5 -31.51 28.13 -44.08
N ALA A 6 -31.84 27.44 -45.18
CA ALA A 6 -31.33 26.08 -45.43
C ALA A 6 -29.82 26.04 -45.61
N TRP A 7 -29.22 27.00 -46.31
CA TRP A 7 -27.76 27.11 -46.46
C TRP A 7 -27.05 27.42 -45.13
N ILE A 8 -27.61 28.32 -44.30
CA ILE A 8 -27.05 28.63 -42.99
C ILE A 8 -27.11 27.44 -42.06
N LEU A 9 -28.22 26.69 -42.01
CA LEU A 9 -28.33 25.45 -41.26
C LEU A 9 -27.32 24.41 -41.73
N GLY A 10 -27.15 24.22 -43.03
CA GLY A 10 -26.17 23.30 -43.60
C GLY A 10 -24.72 23.62 -43.20
N LEU A 11 -24.35 24.91 -43.19
CA LEU A 11 -23.03 25.37 -42.78
C LEU A 11 -22.81 25.17 -41.26
N VAL A 12 -23.82 25.45 -40.43
CA VAL A 12 -23.72 25.26 -38.98
C VAL A 12 -23.62 23.76 -38.61
N PHE A 13 -24.47 22.91 -39.18
CA PHE A 13 -24.41 21.48 -38.93
C PHE A 13 -23.15 20.81 -39.53
N GLY A 14 -22.71 21.24 -40.73
CA GLY A 14 -21.48 20.80 -41.34
C GLY A 14 -20.23 21.21 -40.53
N GLY A 15 -20.20 22.41 -40.01
CA GLY A 15 -19.14 22.91 -39.13
C GLY A 15 -19.11 22.13 -37.78
N LEU A 16 -20.29 21.92 -37.19
CA LEU A 16 -20.40 21.14 -35.95
C LEU A 16 -19.93 19.67 -36.14
N PHE A 17 -20.32 19.07 -37.27
CA PHE A 17 -19.92 17.70 -37.62
C PHE A 17 -18.40 17.60 -37.85
N LEU A 18 -17.80 18.61 -38.53
CA LEU A 18 -16.35 18.66 -38.76
C LEU A 18 -15.58 18.84 -37.43
N CYS A 19 -16.08 19.68 -36.53
CA CYS A 19 -15.50 19.87 -35.19
C CYS A 19 -15.59 18.59 -34.38
N LEU A 20 -16.73 17.87 -34.42
CA LEU A 20 -16.93 16.61 -33.72
C LEU A 20 -16.01 15.51 -34.27
N PHE A 21 -15.87 15.47 -35.62
CA PHE A 21 -14.98 14.51 -36.27
C PHE A 21 -13.50 14.80 -35.98
N ALA A 22 -13.09 16.07 -36.00
CA ALA A 22 -11.75 16.50 -35.62
C ALA A 22 -11.46 16.17 -34.13
N PHE A 23 -12.42 16.39 -33.24
CA PHE A 23 -12.32 16.04 -31.83
C PHE A 23 -12.20 14.51 -31.65
N MET A 24 -13.01 13.70 -32.34
CA MET A 24 -12.89 12.24 -32.30
C MET A 24 -11.57 11.74 -32.88
N ALA A 25 -11.08 12.34 -33.96
CA ALA A 25 -9.79 12.00 -34.54
C ALA A 25 -8.62 12.35 -33.60
N LEU A 26 -8.67 13.53 -32.96
CA LEU A 26 -7.70 13.92 -31.93
C LEU A 26 -7.78 13.02 -30.69
N ALA A 27 -8.98 12.67 -30.24
CA ALA A 27 -9.18 11.72 -29.15
C ALA A 27 -8.65 10.30 -29.52
N TRP A 28 -8.85 9.87 -30.76
CA TRP A 28 -8.31 8.58 -31.24
C TRP A 28 -6.79 8.60 -31.38
N ILE A 29 -6.21 9.71 -31.88
CA ILE A 29 -4.76 9.89 -31.93
C ILE A 29 -4.18 9.93 -30.50
N ALA A 30 -4.86 10.58 -29.55
CA ALA A 30 -4.47 10.58 -28.15
C ALA A 30 -4.57 9.19 -27.49
N ILE A 31 -5.59 8.41 -27.84
CA ILE A 31 -5.76 7.02 -27.38
C ILE A 31 -4.73 6.08 -28.04
N GLN A 32 -4.45 6.26 -29.33
CA GLN A 32 -3.40 5.52 -30.04
C GLN A 32 -1.99 6.02 -29.68
N GLY A 33 -1.81 7.31 -29.45
CA GLY A 33 -0.55 7.89 -28.97
C GLY A 33 -0.17 7.40 -27.58
N GLY A 34 -1.14 7.09 -26.72
CA GLY A 34 -0.93 6.39 -25.46
C GLY A 34 -0.42 4.96 -25.62
N ARG A 35 -0.68 4.32 -26.76
CA ARG A 35 -0.11 3.02 -27.15
C ARG A 35 1.21 3.14 -27.93
N GLY A 36 1.46 4.29 -28.57
CA GLY A 36 2.68 4.59 -29.35
C GLY A 36 3.81 5.24 -28.55
N GLY A 37 3.59 5.64 -27.29
CA GLY A 37 4.59 6.24 -26.41
C GLY A 37 5.80 5.36 -26.11
N ASN A 38 5.76 4.08 -26.47
CA ASN A 38 6.86 3.14 -26.27
C ASN A 38 7.94 3.14 -27.37
N VAL A 39 7.76 3.85 -28.48
CA VAL A 39 8.74 3.81 -29.59
C VAL A 39 9.85 4.84 -29.40
N MET A 40 9.56 6.02 -28.85
CA MET A 40 10.61 7.01 -28.50
C MET A 40 11.28 6.71 -27.16
N ALA A 41 10.60 6.00 -26.24
CA ALA A 41 11.17 5.57 -24.95
C ALA A 41 12.23 4.44 -25.10
N ARG A 42 12.31 3.78 -26.27
CA ARG A 42 13.35 2.76 -26.57
C ARG A 42 14.76 3.31 -26.74
N ALA A 43 14.93 4.63 -26.80
CA ALA A 43 16.27 5.27 -26.86
C ALA A 43 16.90 5.55 -25.49
N GLY A 44 16.24 5.16 -24.37
CA GLY A 44 16.78 5.34 -23.03
C GLY A 44 17.41 4.05 -22.51
N GLY A 45 18.72 4.10 -22.17
CA GLY A 45 19.50 2.96 -21.69
C GLY A 45 18.91 2.23 -20.47
N ASP A 46 19.61 1.19 -20.04
CA ASP A 46 19.28 0.35 -18.88
C ASP A 46 18.96 1.17 -17.63
N ARG A 47 17.97 0.75 -16.85
CA ARG A 47 17.42 1.46 -15.68
C ARG A 47 17.30 0.55 -14.48
N VAL A 48 17.21 1.16 -13.31
CA VAL A 48 16.82 0.51 -12.06
C VAL A 48 15.38 0.89 -11.75
N GLY A 49 14.49 -0.11 -11.65
CA GLY A 49 13.12 0.09 -11.21
C GLY A 49 13.07 0.35 -9.70
N VAL A 50 12.21 1.27 -9.25
CA VAL A 50 11.98 1.54 -7.84
C VAL A 50 10.51 1.32 -7.52
N VAL A 51 10.22 0.28 -6.71
CA VAL A 51 8.87 -0.01 -6.19
C VAL A 51 8.78 0.51 -4.76
N GLU A 52 7.73 1.25 -4.42
CA GLU A 52 7.57 1.85 -3.10
C GLU A 52 6.51 1.11 -2.27
N VAL A 53 6.89 0.65 -1.07
CA VAL A 53 5.97 0.10 -0.06
C VAL A 53 5.89 1.11 1.08
N THR A 54 4.80 1.88 1.14
CA THR A 54 4.63 2.98 2.09
C THR A 54 3.40 2.80 2.97
N GLY A 55 3.49 3.26 4.23
CA GLY A 55 2.39 3.20 5.18
C GLY A 55 2.08 1.78 5.66
N VAL A 56 0.86 1.57 6.17
CA VAL A 56 0.42 0.26 6.67
C VAL A 56 0.16 -0.71 5.50
N ILE A 57 0.72 -1.90 5.59
CA ILE A 57 0.55 -2.96 4.58
C ILE A 57 -0.80 -3.63 4.80
N ALA A 58 -1.83 -3.14 4.11
CA ALA A 58 -3.18 -3.69 4.17
C ALA A 58 -3.42 -4.79 3.12
N ASP A 59 -2.83 -4.63 1.92
CA ASP A 59 -2.88 -5.57 0.80
C ASP A 59 -1.58 -5.56 0.00
N ALA A 60 -1.40 -6.53 -0.90
CA ALA A 60 -0.21 -6.66 -1.73
C ALA A 60 -0.43 -6.27 -3.20
N LYS A 61 -1.68 -6.03 -3.61
CA LYS A 61 -2.11 -5.98 -5.01
C LYS A 61 -1.30 -5.00 -5.86
N THR A 62 -1.13 -3.77 -5.37
CA THR A 62 -0.40 -2.72 -6.11
C THR A 62 1.07 -3.09 -6.25
N THR A 63 1.72 -3.47 -5.15
CA THR A 63 3.14 -3.84 -5.14
C THR A 63 3.42 -5.05 -6.05
N LEU A 64 2.55 -6.07 -6.01
CA LEU A 64 2.68 -7.25 -6.88
C LEU A 64 2.55 -6.90 -8.36
N LYS A 65 1.64 -5.97 -8.71
CA LYS A 65 1.47 -5.47 -10.07
C LYS A 65 2.74 -4.75 -10.53
N GLU A 66 3.27 -3.85 -9.73
CA GLU A 66 4.47 -3.06 -10.02
C GLU A 66 5.73 -3.94 -10.17
N LEU A 67 5.91 -4.93 -9.28
CA LEU A 67 7.00 -5.90 -9.39
C LEU A 67 6.91 -6.70 -10.70
N ARG A 68 5.69 -7.11 -11.12
CA ARG A 68 5.46 -7.82 -12.38
C ARG A 68 5.76 -6.93 -13.58
N GLU A 69 5.32 -5.67 -13.59
CA GLU A 69 5.62 -4.72 -14.66
C GLU A 69 7.13 -4.57 -14.86
N PHE A 70 7.89 -4.47 -13.76
CA PHE A 70 9.34 -4.39 -13.82
C PHE A 70 10.02 -5.72 -14.15
N GLU A 71 9.40 -6.85 -13.84
CA GLU A 71 9.88 -8.17 -14.28
C GLU A 71 9.83 -8.30 -15.80
N GLU A 72 8.74 -7.81 -16.43
CA GLU A 72 8.46 -7.93 -17.85
C GLU A 72 9.17 -6.86 -18.71
N ASP A 73 9.56 -5.72 -18.12
CA ASP A 73 10.24 -4.65 -18.86
C ASP A 73 11.74 -4.95 -19.05
N PRO A 74 12.22 -5.20 -20.29
CA PRO A 74 13.61 -5.54 -20.56
C PRO A 74 14.60 -4.37 -20.30
N ARG A 75 14.10 -3.12 -20.18
CA ARG A 75 14.91 -1.94 -19.85
C ARG A 75 15.24 -1.87 -18.36
N ILE A 76 14.43 -2.50 -17.53
CA ILE A 76 14.68 -2.60 -16.09
C ILE A 76 15.62 -3.77 -15.85
N ARG A 77 16.84 -3.45 -15.41
CA ARG A 77 17.90 -4.44 -15.21
C ARG A 77 18.01 -4.92 -13.77
N ALA A 78 17.57 -4.09 -12.84
CA ALA A 78 17.50 -4.41 -11.43
C ALA A 78 16.32 -3.65 -10.81
N VAL A 79 15.86 -4.09 -9.64
CA VAL A 79 14.75 -3.45 -8.90
C VAL A 79 15.21 -3.15 -7.48
N VAL A 80 14.87 -1.97 -6.99
CA VAL A 80 14.99 -1.60 -5.58
C VAL A 80 13.59 -1.46 -5.00
N VAL A 81 13.29 -2.23 -3.95
CA VAL A 81 12.06 -2.05 -3.18
C VAL A 81 12.32 -1.09 -2.05
N ARG A 82 11.76 0.12 -2.15
CA ARG A 82 11.83 1.16 -1.13
C ARG A 82 10.73 0.94 -0.12
N ILE A 83 11.10 0.71 1.15
CA ILE A 83 10.17 0.36 2.22
C ILE A 83 10.15 1.49 3.25
N ASP A 84 9.01 2.14 3.42
CA ASP A 84 8.76 3.13 4.47
C ASP A 84 7.43 2.79 5.17
N SER A 85 7.46 1.73 5.99
CA SER A 85 6.27 1.06 6.52
C SER A 85 6.49 0.56 7.95
N PRO A 86 5.53 0.79 8.86
CA PRO A 86 5.55 0.19 10.20
C PRO A 86 5.18 -1.30 10.20
N GLY A 87 4.79 -1.86 9.04
CA GLY A 87 4.25 -3.20 8.88
C GLY A 87 2.76 -3.21 8.60
N GLY A 88 2.11 -4.33 8.86
CA GLY A 88 0.68 -4.52 8.61
C GLY A 88 0.30 -5.99 8.56
N SER A 89 -0.59 -6.35 7.64
CA SER A 89 -1.11 -7.71 7.50
C SER A 89 -0.03 -8.72 7.10
N VAL A 90 -0.06 -9.89 7.73
CA VAL A 90 0.93 -10.96 7.53
C VAL A 90 0.91 -11.50 6.10
N GLY A 91 -0.26 -11.95 5.62
CA GLY A 91 -0.40 -12.53 4.28
C GLY A 91 0.13 -11.61 3.17
N PRO A 92 -0.32 -10.35 3.06
CA PRO A 92 0.24 -9.39 2.10
C PRO A 92 1.76 -9.21 2.19
N SER A 93 2.33 -9.20 3.39
CA SER A 93 3.78 -9.10 3.58
C SER A 93 4.52 -10.33 3.04
N GLN A 94 3.95 -11.52 3.24
CA GLN A 94 4.47 -12.78 2.71
C GLN A 94 4.39 -12.80 1.17
N GLU A 95 3.26 -12.41 0.59
CA GLU A 95 3.09 -12.37 -0.87
C GLU A 95 4.11 -11.43 -1.54
N ILE A 96 4.39 -10.28 -0.94
CA ILE A 96 5.38 -9.31 -1.47
C ILE A 96 6.79 -9.90 -1.38
N LEU A 97 7.17 -10.47 -0.22
CA LEU A 97 8.46 -11.13 -0.05
C LEU A 97 8.68 -12.22 -1.09
N GLU A 98 7.71 -13.12 -1.27
CA GLU A 98 7.78 -14.18 -2.26
C GLU A 98 7.89 -13.65 -3.70
N ALA A 99 7.17 -12.55 -4.02
CA ALA A 99 7.27 -11.93 -5.33
C ALA A 99 8.67 -11.35 -5.58
N MET A 100 9.28 -10.72 -4.58
CA MET A 100 10.67 -10.26 -4.65
C MET A 100 11.63 -11.43 -4.87
N GLN A 101 11.48 -12.53 -4.14
CA GLN A 101 12.31 -13.73 -4.29
C GLN A 101 12.13 -14.40 -5.67
N ARG A 102 10.90 -14.40 -6.22
CA ARG A 102 10.66 -14.88 -7.61
C ARG A 102 11.36 -13.98 -8.63
N LEU A 103 11.27 -12.66 -8.43
CA LEU A 103 11.93 -11.68 -9.31
C LEU A 103 13.45 -11.80 -9.26
N GLN A 104 14.05 -12.12 -8.11
CA GLN A 104 15.50 -12.36 -7.98
C GLN A 104 16.04 -13.46 -8.89
N LYS A 105 15.21 -14.42 -9.29
CA LYS A 105 15.61 -15.46 -10.27
C LYS A 105 15.87 -14.90 -11.67
N LYS A 106 15.46 -13.67 -11.96
CA LYS A 106 15.56 -13.01 -13.26
C LYS A 106 16.35 -11.71 -13.26
N LYS A 107 16.24 -10.94 -12.17
CA LYS A 107 16.83 -9.60 -12.03
C LYS A 107 17.33 -9.41 -10.59
N HIS A 108 18.34 -8.56 -10.40
CA HIS A 108 18.75 -8.19 -9.04
C HIS A 108 17.64 -7.41 -8.33
N VAL A 109 17.33 -7.80 -7.09
CA VAL A 109 16.34 -7.13 -6.25
C VAL A 109 16.96 -6.76 -4.93
N LEU A 110 16.99 -5.46 -4.62
CA LEU A 110 17.53 -4.92 -3.37
C LEU A 110 16.40 -4.29 -2.55
N ALA A 111 16.57 -4.26 -1.24
CA ALA A 111 15.68 -3.54 -0.34
C ALA A 111 16.36 -2.25 0.18
N SER A 112 15.62 -1.14 0.21
CA SER A 112 16.08 0.13 0.78
C SER A 112 15.06 0.60 1.81
N MET A 113 15.45 0.59 3.08
CA MET A 113 14.61 1.03 4.18
C MET A 113 14.58 2.56 4.28
N GLY A 114 13.37 3.12 4.46
CA GLY A 114 13.11 4.54 4.67
C GLY A 114 13.34 5.00 6.10
N SER A 115 12.43 5.84 6.58
CA SER A 115 12.41 6.26 7.98
C SER A 115 12.09 5.09 8.90
N ILE A 116 11.16 4.23 8.46
CA ILE A 116 10.77 3.02 9.17
C ILE A 116 10.61 1.85 8.19
N ALA A 117 11.09 0.67 8.57
CA ALA A 117 10.81 -0.60 7.92
C ALA A 117 10.75 -1.68 9.01
N ALA A 118 9.61 -1.76 9.68
CA ALA A 118 9.43 -2.57 10.88
C ALA A 118 8.33 -3.62 10.69
N SER A 119 8.36 -4.70 11.46
CA SER A 119 7.36 -5.78 11.42
C SER A 119 7.18 -6.30 9.98
N GLY A 120 5.99 -6.25 9.40
CA GLY A 120 5.76 -6.64 8.00
C GLY A 120 6.66 -5.92 7.00
N GLY A 121 7.05 -4.65 7.25
CA GLY A 121 8.02 -3.92 6.42
C GLY A 121 9.43 -4.53 6.49
N PHE A 122 9.86 -4.96 7.68
CA PHE A 122 11.11 -5.71 7.85
C PHE A 122 11.03 -7.09 7.21
N TYR A 123 9.87 -7.76 7.33
CA TYR A 123 9.60 -9.04 6.67
C TYR A 123 9.80 -8.95 5.15
N ILE A 124 9.19 -7.94 4.51
CA ILE A 124 9.35 -7.70 3.07
C ILE A 124 10.82 -7.45 2.69
N ALA A 125 11.56 -6.72 3.53
CA ALA A 125 12.98 -6.45 3.25
C ALA A 125 13.83 -7.71 3.14
N MET A 126 13.43 -8.82 3.78
CA MET A 126 14.09 -10.13 3.66
C MET A 126 13.99 -10.70 2.25
N GLY A 127 13.10 -10.18 1.40
CA GLY A 127 13.04 -10.50 -0.01
C GLY A 127 14.11 -9.86 -0.88
N GLY A 128 14.98 -8.97 -0.35
CA GLY A 128 16.10 -8.37 -1.06
C GLY A 128 17.40 -9.16 -0.90
N GLU A 129 18.20 -9.29 -1.97
CA GLU A 129 19.54 -9.91 -1.91
C GLU A 129 20.54 -9.08 -1.11
N LYS A 130 20.34 -7.75 -1.06
CA LYS A 130 21.01 -6.80 -0.17
C LYS A 130 20.01 -5.82 0.42
N ILE A 131 20.20 -5.49 1.68
CA ILE A 131 19.32 -4.59 2.44
C ILE A 131 20.11 -3.36 2.88
N PHE A 132 19.60 -2.19 2.50
CA PHE A 132 20.13 -0.88 2.87
C PHE A 132 19.24 -0.21 3.91
N ALA A 133 19.83 0.42 4.91
CA ALA A 133 19.13 1.26 5.89
C ALA A 133 19.98 2.48 6.24
N ASN A 134 19.34 3.64 6.47
CA ASN A 134 20.05 4.75 7.08
C ASN A 134 20.41 4.44 8.55
N PRO A 135 21.45 5.03 9.12
CA PRO A 135 21.80 4.77 10.52
C PRO A 135 20.66 4.98 11.51
N GLY A 136 19.78 5.94 11.23
CA GLY A 136 18.62 6.29 12.05
C GLY A 136 17.30 5.62 11.66
N THR A 137 17.27 4.78 10.62
CA THR A 137 16.06 4.01 10.25
C THR A 137 15.58 3.16 11.43
N LEU A 138 14.29 3.18 11.71
CA LEU A 138 13.67 2.28 12.68
C LEU A 138 13.28 0.97 11.99
N THR A 139 13.76 -0.17 12.53
CA THR A 139 13.54 -1.47 11.90
C THR A 139 13.43 -2.59 12.94
N GLY A 140 13.36 -3.86 12.50
CA GLY A 140 13.12 -5.00 13.40
C GLY A 140 11.64 -5.16 13.70
N SER A 141 11.25 -5.10 14.98
CA SER A 141 9.88 -5.42 15.40
C SER A 141 9.46 -6.82 14.93
N ILE A 142 10.35 -7.80 15.11
CA ILE A 142 10.09 -9.21 14.76
C ILE A 142 9.16 -9.77 15.81
N GLY A 143 7.86 -9.73 15.51
CA GLY A 143 6.81 -10.15 16.42
C GLY A 143 5.44 -10.05 15.74
N VAL A 144 4.43 -10.63 16.40
CA VAL A 144 3.04 -10.66 15.94
C VAL A 144 2.14 -10.24 17.09
N ILE A 145 1.15 -9.41 16.79
CA ILE A 145 0.14 -9.00 17.77
C ILE A 145 -1.26 -9.26 17.23
N SER A 146 -2.19 -9.54 18.14
CA SER A 146 -3.62 -9.53 17.87
C SER A 146 -4.32 -8.89 19.06
N GLU A 147 -5.18 -7.91 18.82
CA GLU A 147 -5.87 -7.16 19.85
C GLU A 147 -7.35 -7.54 19.86
N PHE A 148 -7.88 -7.84 21.04
CA PHE A 148 -9.26 -8.22 21.27
C PHE A 148 -9.91 -7.24 22.26
N PRO A 149 -10.63 -6.21 21.79
CA PRO A 149 -11.32 -5.29 22.68
C PRO A 149 -12.43 -6.02 23.46
N ASN A 150 -12.64 -5.66 24.72
CA ASN A 150 -13.75 -6.16 25.53
C ASN A 150 -14.67 -4.98 25.92
N VAL A 151 -15.87 -4.97 25.36
CA VAL A 151 -16.89 -3.94 25.60
C VAL A 151 -18.07 -4.45 26.47
N SER A 152 -17.95 -5.62 27.09
CA SER A 152 -19.04 -6.25 27.88
C SER A 152 -19.49 -5.37 29.04
N GLY A 153 -18.56 -4.66 29.70
CA GLY A 153 -18.88 -3.71 30.77
C GLY A 153 -19.72 -2.52 30.28
N LEU A 154 -19.39 -1.99 29.09
CA LEU A 154 -20.13 -0.90 28.46
C LEU A 154 -21.57 -1.35 28.09
N LEU A 155 -21.71 -2.54 27.54
CA LEU A 155 -23.04 -3.08 27.19
C LEU A 155 -23.92 -3.28 28.42
N LYS A 156 -23.37 -3.83 29.50
CA LYS A 156 -24.08 -3.96 30.78
C LYS A 156 -24.55 -2.62 31.32
N TRP A 157 -23.70 -1.61 31.28
CA TRP A 157 -24.06 -0.25 31.69
C TRP A 157 -25.17 0.34 30.82
N ALA A 158 -25.15 0.08 29.51
CA ALA A 158 -26.18 0.53 28.56
C ALA A 158 -27.47 -0.30 28.61
N GLY A 159 -27.55 -1.33 29.45
CA GLY A 159 -28.73 -2.23 29.52
C GLY A 159 -28.90 -3.15 28.30
N VAL A 160 -27.83 -3.38 27.56
CA VAL A 160 -27.83 -4.26 26.37
C VAL A 160 -27.33 -5.65 26.75
N ASP A 161 -28.11 -6.68 26.45
CA ASP A 161 -27.77 -8.10 26.63
C ASP A 161 -27.47 -8.74 25.27
N MET A 162 -26.23 -9.16 25.05
CA MET A 162 -25.81 -9.84 23.82
C MET A 162 -25.92 -11.35 23.99
N ARG A 163 -26.71 -11.98 23.12
CA ARG A 163 -26.90 -13.44 23.11
C ARG A 163 -26.39 -14.04 21.81
N THR A 164 -25.25 -14.70 21.88
CA THR A 164 -24.65 -15.36 20.71
C THR A 164 -25.00 -16.86 20.76
N ILE A 165 -25.51 -17.39 19.65
CA ILE A 165 -25.73 -18.82 19.46
C ILE A 165 -24.80 -19.28 18.37
N THR A 166 -23.95 -20.28 18.67
CA THR A 166 -22.93 -20.77 17.74
C THR A 166 -23.08 -22.27 17.48
N ALA A 167 -22.68 -22.66 16.29
CA ALA A 167 -22.36 -24.05 15.98
C ALA A 167 -20.82 -24.13 15.79
N GLY A 168 -20.18 -24.90 16.69
CA GLY A 168 -18.71 -24.96 16.80
C GLY A 168 -18.19 -24.15 17.99
N LYS A 169 -17.42 -24.82 18.85
CA LYS A 169 -17.00 -24.32 20.17
C LYS A 169 -16.22 -23.00 20.12
N LEU A 170 -15.36 -22.82 19.11
CA LEU A 170 -14.51 -21.63 18.97
C LEU A 170 -15.05 -20.63 17.94
N LYS A 171 -16.31 -20.77 17.46
CA LYS A 171 -16.84 -19.88 16.42
C LYS A 171 -17.02 -18.44 16.85
N ASP A 172 -17.16 -18.22 18.16
CA ASP A 172 -17.31 -16.92 18.82
C ASP A 172 -16.04 -16.52 19.59
N ALA A 173 -14.93 -17.23 19.37
CA ALA A 173 -13.67 -16.92 20.02
C ALA A 173 -13.20 -15.49 19.65
N GLY A 174 -12.74 -14.74 20.66
CA GLY A 174 -12.35 -13.35 20.49
C GLY A 174 -13.51 -12.35 20.42
N SER A 175 -14.73 -12.77 20.78
CA SER A 175 -15.91 -11.88 20.85
C SER A 175 -15.65 -10.69 21.76
N PRO A 176 -15.92 -9.44 21.32
CA PRO A 176 -15.74 -8.25 22.14
C PRO A 176 -16.85 -8.10 23.20
N PHE A 177 -17.88 -8.94 23.18
CA PHE A 177 -19.07 -8.79 24.01
C PHE A 177 -19.01 -9.59 25.31
N ARG A 178 -17.96 -10.36 25.53
CA ARG A 178 -17.71 -11.14 26.74
C ARG A 178 -16.21 -11.26 27.01
N GLU A 179 -15.86 -11.71 28.19
CA GLU A 179 -14.47 -12.04 28.50
C GLU A 179 -13.98 -13.24 27.69
N MET A 180 -12.73 -13.17 27.28
CA MET A 180 -12.02 -14.26 26.61
C MET A 180 -11.73 -15.38 27.61
N SER A 181 -12.09 -16.59 27.25
CA SER A 181 -11.76 -17.77 28.07
C SER A 181 -10.27 -18.13 28.01
N SER A 182 -9.81 -18.92 29.00
CA SER A 182 -8.43 -19.44 29.01
C SER A 182 -8.14 -20.34 27.79
N GLU A 183 -9.11 -21.09 27.32
CA GLU A 183 -8.99 -21.93 26.15
C GLU A 183 -8.83 -21.10 24.86
N GLU A 184 -9.63 -20.05 24.70
CA GLU A 184 -9.50 -19.12 23.57
C GLU A 184 -8.14 -18.40 23.56
N ARG A 185 -7.69 -17.98 24.73
CA ARG A 185 -6.36 -17.38 24.90
C ARG A 185 -5.27 -18.36 24.45
N THR A 186 -5.33 -19.63 24.88
CA THR A 186 -4.37 -20.66 24.48
C THR A 186 -4.41 -20.89 22.97
N TYR A 187 -5.61 -20.95 22.40
CA TYR A 187 -5.81 -21.10 20.95
C TYR A 187 -5.17 -19.95 20.16
N PHE A 188 -5.46 -18.71 20.53
CA PHE A 188 -4.88 -17.55 19.84
C PHE A 188 -3.37 -17.44 20.05
N GLN A 189 -2.87 -17.75 21.26
CA GLN A 189 -1.43 -17.74 21.52
C GLN A 189 -0.70 -18.72 20.61
N ALA A 190 -1.20 -19.96 20.49
CA ALA A 190 -0.59 -20.97 19.61
C ALA A 190 -0.57 -20.52 18.14
N MET A 191 -1.63 -19.83 17.67
CA MET A 191 -1.68 -19.26 16.32
C MET A 191 -0.64 -18.14 16.14
N LEU A 192 -0.49 -17.26 17.13
CA LEU A 192 0.51 -16.18 17.07
C LEU A 192 1.94 -16.73 17.14
N ASP A 193 2.17 -17.76 17.96
CA ASP A 193 3.48 -18.43 18.06
C ASP A 193 3.88 -19.09 16.74
N ASP A 194 2.93 -19.70 16.04
CA ASP A 194 3.17 -20.28 14.70
C ASP A 194 3.58 -19.20 13.70
N VAL A 195 2.81 -18.11 13.60
CA VAL A 195 3.12 -16.98 12.69
C VAL A 195 4.45 -16.33 13.07
N HIS A 196 4.74 -16.19 14.36
CA HIS A 196 6.02 -15.67 14.84
C HIS A 196 7.19 -16.59 14.46
N GLY A 197 6.99 -17.89 14.57
CA GLY A 197 7.96 -18.90 14.11
C GLY A 197 8.26 -18.77 12.62
N GLN A 198 7.23 -18.58 11.79
CA GLN A 198 7.39 -18.33 10.34
C GLN A 198 8.20 -17.05 10.08
N PHE A 199 7.96 -15.98 10.85
CA PHE A 199 8.73 -14.74 10.72
C PHE A 199 10.21 -14.97 11.05
N ILE A 200 10.51 -15.62 12.18
CA ILE A 200 11.88 -15.94 12.59
C ILE A 200 12.57 -16.77 11.52
N GLY A 201 11.90 -17.82 10.99
CA GLY A 201 12.42 -18.66 9.93
C GLY A 201 12.77 -17.88 8.66
N ALA A 202 11.87 -17.02 8.21
CA ALA A 202 12.11 -16.16 7.02
C ALA A 202 13.34 -15.25 7.20
N VAL A 203 13.51 -14.65 8.40
CA VAL A 203 14.68 -13.82 8.71
C VAL A 203 15.94 -14.67 8.76
N ALA A 204 15.89 -15.83 9.42
CA ALA A 204 17.02 -16.75 9.54
C ALA A 204 17.52 -17.21 8.17
N GLU A 205 16.61 -17.59 7.29
CA GLU A 205 16.90 -18.00 5.91
C GLU A 205 17.52 -16.84 5.10
N ALA A 206 16.86 -15.69 5.07
CA ALA A 206 17.32 -14.52 4.31
C ALA A 206 18.67 -14.00 4.79
N ARG A 207 18.93 -14.02 6.09
CA ARG A 207 20.18 -13.53 6.69
C ARG A 207 21.25 -14.62 6.85
N LYS A 208 20.92 -15.86 6.54
CA LYS A 208 21.82 -17.04 6.73
C LYS A 208 22.33 -17.13 8.17
N LEU A 209 21.43 -16.87 9.13
CA LEU A 209 21.69 -16.94 10.55
C LEU A 209 20.98 -18.16 11.16
N PRO A 210 21.54 -18.77 12.22
CA PRO A 210 20.76 -19.75 12.99
C PRO A 210 19.50 -19.11 13.58
N GLU A 211 18.37 -19.80 13.57
CA GLU A 211 17.13 -19.29 14.16
C GLU A 211 17.31 -18.84 15.62
N GLU A 212 18.12 -19.56 16.40
CA GLU A 212 18.43 -19.22 17.79
C GLU A 212 19.04 -17.83 17.95
N GLU A 213 19.86 -17.38 16.99
CA GLU A 213 20.41 -16.01 17.01
C GLU A 213 19.33 -14.97 16.68
N VAL A 214 18.43 -15.30 15.76
CA VAL A 214 17.30 -14.43 15.44
C VAL A 214 16.35 -14.34 16.64
N ARG A 215 16.05 -15.46 17.31
CA ARG A 215 15.17 -15.52 18.50
C ARG A 215 15.62 -14.60 19.63
N LYS A 216 16.94 -14.40 19.83
CA LYS A 216 17.47 -13.50 20.87
C LYS A 216 17.02 -12.05 20.72
N VAL A 217 16.63 -11.65 19.51
CA VAL A 217 16.22 -10.28 19.18
C VAL A 217 14.81 -10.20 18.60
N ALA A 218 14.11 -11.32 18.51
CA ALA A 218 12.76 -11.44 17.95
C ALA A 218 11.67 -11.38 19.03
N ASP A 219 11.77 -10.42 19.94
CA ASP A 219 10.80 -10.19 21.02
C ASP A 219 9.90 -8.97 20.75
N GLY A 220 9.83 -8.53 19.48
CA GLY A 220 9.05 -7.37 19.07
C GLY A 220 9.78 -6.04 19.20
N ARG A 221 11.03 -6.03 19.69
CA ARG A 221 11.81 -4.79 19.83
C ARG A 221 12.17 -4.17 18.48
N VAL A 222 12.26 -2.84 18.48
CA VAL A 222 12.78 -2.05 17.34
C VAL A 222 14.24 -1.73 17.58
N PHE A 223 15.01 -1.61 16.49
CA PHE A 223 16.39 -1.12 16.52
C PHE A 223 16.60 -0.03 15.47
N THR A 224 17.69 0.72 15.64
CA THR A 224 18.17 1.63 14.58
C THR A 224 18.84 0.82 13.45
N GLY A 225 18.88 1.39 12.25
CA GLY A 225 19.59 0.77 11.12
C GLY A 225 21.06 0.45 11.44
N ARG A 226 21.74 1.31 12.23
CA ARG A 226 23.09 1.02 12.72
C ARG A 226 23.12 -0.26 13.54
N LYS A 227 22.21 -0.39 14.51
CA LYS A 227 22.14 -1.59 15.34
C LYS A 227 21.74 -2.83 14.54
N ALA A 228 20.85 -2.67 13.55
CA ALA A 228 20.46 -3.75 12.66
C ALA A 228 21.64 -4.27 11.82
N LYS A 229 22.55 -3.39 11.39
CA LYS A 229 23.80 -3.78 10.71
C LYS A 229 24.70 -4.58 11.63
N ASP A 230 24.90 -4.14 12.88
CA ASP A 230 25.70 -4.87 13.88
C ASP A 230 25.14 -6.28 14.13
N LEU A 231 23.81 -6.43 14.08
CA LEU A 231 23.10 -7.69 14.21
C LEU A 231 23.04 -8.51 12.92
N LYS A 232 23.67 -8.06 11.83
CA LYS A 232 23.63 -8.67 10.49
C LYS A 232 22.23 -8.75 9.88
N MET A 233 21.28 -7.97 10.38
CA MET A 233 19.91 -7.87 9.87
C MET A 233 19.82 -6.94 8.64
N VAL A 234 20.81 -6.05 8.46
CA VAL A 234 20.99 -5.14 7.34
C VAL A 234 22.42 -5.29 6.82
N ASP A 235 22.60 -5.18 5.51
CA ASP A 235 23.91 -5.37 4.87
C ASP A 235 24.72 -4.09 4.87
N GLU A 236 24.08 -2.97 4.49
CA GLU A 236 24.80 -1.70 4.31
C GLU A 236 24.05 -0.52 4.93
N LEU A 237 24.83 0.43 5.46
CA LEU A 237 24.29 1.72 5.85
C LEU A 237 24.27 2.64 4.63
N GLY A 238 23.09 3.13 4.27
CA GLY A 238 22.90 4.01 3.12
C GLY A 238 21.42 4.24 2.81
N GLY A 239 21.15 5.18 1.91
CA GLY A 239 19.81 5.54 1.48
C GLY A 239 19.38 4.86 0.16
N LEU A 240 18.28 5.37 -0.41
CA LEU A 240 17.77 4.88 -1.69
C LEU A 240 18.81 5.01 -2.81
N GLN A 241 19.53 6.13 -2.88
CA GLN A 241 20.50 6.37 -3.93
C GLN A 241 21.65 5.35 -3.88
N ASP A 242 22.10 4.97 -2.66
CA ASP A 242 23.15 3.98 -2.49
C ASP A 242 22.68 2.58 -2.93
N ALA A 243 21.45 2.21 -2.59
CA ALA A 243 20.84 0.97 -3.04
C ALA A 243 20.67 0.94 -4.57
N VAL A 244 20.28 2.05 -5.19
CA VAL A 244 20.13 2.16 -6.65
C VAL A 244 21.49 2.05 -7.36
N ARG A 245 22.54 2.70 -6.84
CA ARG A 245 23.90 2.56 -7.40
C ARG A 245 24.39 1.12 -7.31
N GLU A 246 24.19 0.47 -6.17
CA GLU A 246 24.58 -0.93 -6.01
C GLU A 246 23.79 -1.86 -6.92
N ALA A 247 22.47 -1.66 -7.03
CA ALA A 247 21.61 -2.39 -7.96
C ALA A 247 22.09 -2.23 -9.43
N GLY A 248 22.41 -1.00 -9.82
CA GLY A 248 22.95 -0.71 -11.16
C GLY A 248 24.31 -1.38 -11.40
N LYS A 249 25.19 -1.37 -10.39
CA LYS A 249 26.49 -2.05 -10.46
C LYS A 249 26.33 -3.57 -10.64
N LEU A 250 25.46 -4.21 -9.84
CA LEU A 250 25.17 -5.64 -9.95
C LEU A 250 24.59 -5.99 -11.33
N ALA A 251 23.74 -5.12 -11.88
CA ALA A 251 23.13 -5.28 -13.19
C ALA A 251 24.06 -4.91 -14.37
N GLY A 252 25.29 -4.47 -14.13
CA GLY A 252 26.26 -4.09 -15.16
C GLY A 252 25.95 -2.76 -15.87
N ILE A 253 25.14 -1.89 -15.27
CA ILE A 253 24.83 -0.55 -15.80
C ILE A 253 26.07 0.34 -15.65
N ARG A 254 26.49 0.95 -16.76
CA ARG A 254 27.62 1.87 -16.76
C ARG A 254 27.21 3.29 -16.37
N GLY A 255 27.92 3.91 -15.46
CA GLY A 255 27.65 5.27 -14.97
C GLY A 255 26.56 5.29 -13.89
N GLU A 256 25.95 6.47 -13.66
CA GLU A 256 24.88 6.63 -12.67
C GLU A 256 23.57 6.03 -13.18
N PRO A 257 22.97 5.05 -12.49
CA PRO A 257 21.75 4.41 -12.95
C PRO A 257 20.56 5.39 -12.92
N ARG A 258 19.75 5.35 -13.97
CA ARG A 258 18.47 6.07 -13.99
C ARG A 258 17.41 5.28 -13.22
N MET A 259 16.71 5.94 -12.32
CA MET A 259 15.55 5.36 -11.63
C MET A 259 14.32 5.42 -12.52
N GLU A 260 13.54 4.33 -12.52
CA GLU A 260 12.22 4.26 -13.11
C GLU A 260 11.21 3.91 -12.03
N PHE A 261 10.18 4.71 -11.90
CA PHE A 261 9.07 4.44 -10.99
C PHE A 261 7.90 3.84 -11.78
N PRO A 262 7.08 2.98 -11.17
CA PRO A 262 5.92 2.42 -11.83
C PRO A 262 4.98 3.51 -12.33
N THR A 263 4.39 3.30 -13.49
CA THR A 263 3.39 4.21 -14.03
C THR A 263 2.16 4.11 -13.15
N LYS A 264 1.93 5.12 -12.30
CA LYS A 264 0.69 5.18 -11.53
C LYS A 264 -0.48 5.23 -12.51
N ASP A 265 -1.40 4.27 -12.40
CA ASP A 265 -2.65 4.29 -13.16
C ASP A 265 -3.33 5.64 -12.87
N ARG A 266 -3.23 6.56 -13.82
CA ARG A 266 -4.02 7.79 -13.77
C ARG A 266 -5.40 7.41 -14.25
N PRO A 267 -6.45 7.40 -13.41
CA PRO A 267 -7.80 7.16 -13.90
C PRO A 267 -8.07 8.15 -15.02
N LEU A 268 -8.75 7.69 -16.08
CA LEU A 268 -9.06 8.46 -17.30
C LEU A 268 -9.61 9.86 -16.98
N PHE A 269 -10.33 9.97 -15.87
CA PHE A 269 -10.85 11.22 -15.35
C PHE A 269 -9.74 12.23 -14.95
N ARG A 270 -8.63 11.78 -14.34
CA ARG A 270 -7.47 12.64 -14.04
C ARG A 270 -6.76 13.10 -15.32
N ALA A 271 -6.70 12.23 -16.31
CA ALA A 271 -6.09 12.58 -17.60
C ALA A 271 -6.95 13.59 -18.40
N MET A 272 -8.28 13.58 -18.22
CA MET A 272 -9.21 14.49 -18.92
C MET A 272 -9.44 15.83 -18.21
N PHE A 273 -9.40 15.87 -16.88
CA PHE A 273 -9.84 17.04 -16.12
C PHE A 273 -8.78 17.66 -15.21
N GLY A 274 -7.58 17.09 -15.13
CA GLY A 274 -6.48 17.61 -14.31
C GLY A 274 -6.72 17.57 -12.80
N ASP A 275 -5.77 18.09 -12.04
CA ASP A 275 -5.83 18.10 -10.56
C ASP A 275 -6.89 19.09 -10.01
N GLU A 276 -7.34 20.07 -10.83
CA GLU A 276 -8.38 21.04 -10.46
C GLU A 276 -9.77 20.39 -10.27
N ALA A 277 -10.12 19.39 -11.06
CA ALA A 277 -11.40 18.69 -10.90
C ALA A 277 -11.46 17.84 -9.64
N GLN A 278 -10.32 17.33 -9.13
CA GLN A 278 -10.29 16.61 -7.86
C GLN A 278 -10.49 17.55 -6.66
N SER A 279 -9.95 18.77 -6.72
CA SER A 279 -10.18 19.76 -5.67
C SER A 279 -11.66 20.17 -5.61
N LEU A 280 -12.32 20.26 -6.76
CA LEU A 280 -13.77 20.52 -6.85
C LEU A 280 -14.62 19.36 -6.32
N VAL A 281 -14.31 18.11 -6.67
CA VAL A 281 -15.01 16.93 -6.16
C VAL A 281 -14.79 16.78 -4.65
N HIS A 282 -13.57 17.02 -4.17
CA HIS A 282 -13.27 16.99 -2.74
C HIS A 282 -13.98 18.11 -1.98
N ALA A 283 -14.01 19.34 -2.52
CA ALA A 283 -14.75 20.46 -1.94
C ALA A 283 -16.27 20.22 -1.93
N LEU A 284 -16.82 19.62 -2.98
CA LEU A 284 -18.23 19.23 -3.05
C LEU A 284 -18.58 18.12 -2.07
N SER A 285 -17.73 17.09 -1.94
CA SER A 285 -17.97 15.98 -0.99
C SER A 285 -17.88 16.45 0.46
N THR A 286 -16.96 17.37 0.77
CA THR A 286 -16.83 17.97 2.10
C THR A 286 -18.06 18.82 2.42
N ARG A 287 -18.53 19.65 1.49
CA ARG A 287 -19.76 20.45 1.67
C ARG A 287 -21.02 19.61 1.78
N LEU A 288 -21.14 18.54 0.99
CA LEU A 288 -22.25 17.58 1.13
C LEU A 288 -22.21 16.87 2.49
N GLY A 289 -21.04 16.50 2.97
CA GLY A 289 -20.84 15.95 4.32
C GLY A 289 -21.27 16.94 5.41
N GLU A 290 -20.92 18.21 5.29
CA GLU A 290 -21.35 19.28 6.22
C GLU A 290 -22.87 19.52 6.20
N VAL A 291 -23.49 19.48 5.02
CA VAL A 291 -24.96 19.65 4.88
C VAL A 291 -25.71 18.45 5.45
N LEU A 292 -25.21 17.23 5.25
CA LEU A 292 -25.81 16.01 5.77
C LEU A 292 -25.58 15.79 7.28
N SER A 293 -24.53 16.41 7.84
CA SER A 293 -24.21 16.36 9.27
C SER A 293 -24.74 17.54 10.08
N SER A 294 -25.32 18.57 9.43
CA SER A 294 -25.95 19.65 10.16
C SER A 294 -27.20 19.16 10.90
N PRO A 295 -27.29 19.37 12.23
CA PRO A 295 -28.51 18.99 12.95
C PRO A 295 -29.68 19.81 12.44
N GLY A 296 -30.71 19.11 11.95
CA GLY A 296 -31.95 19.71 11.51
C GLY A 296 -32.57 20.65 12.56
N PRO A 297 -33.49 21.54 12.19
CA PRO A 297 -34.05 22.53 13.09
C PRO A 297 -34.65 21.84 14.32
N LYS A 298 -34.11 22.22 15.50
CA LYS A 298 -34.66 21.76 16.78
C LYS A 298 -36.09 22.29 16.89
N LEU A 299 -37.08 21.41 16.81
CA LEU A 299 -38.42 21.67 17.28
C LEU A 299 -38.36 21.86 18.81
N LEU A 300 -38.43 23.10 19.25
CA LEU A 300 -38.64 23.46 20.65
C LEU A 300 -40.03 22.96 21.03
N MET A 301 -40.12 21.85 21.76
CA MET A 301 -41.31 21.50 22.47
C MET A 301 -41.54 22.50 23.61
N PRO A 302 -42.75 23.03 23.80
CA PRO A 302 -43.04 23.87 24.97
C PRO A 302 -42.94 23.03 26.24
N SER A 303 -42.28 23.60 27.25
CA SER A 303 -42.18 23.00 28.60
C SER A 303 -43.57 22.79 29.20
N PRO A 304 -43.85 21.65 29.87
CA PRO A 304 -45.09 21.49 30.62
C PRO A 304 -45.05 22.48 31.83
N GLY A 305 -46.12 23.29 31.89
CA GLY A 305 -46.31 24.24 32.94
C GLY A 305 -46.39 23.56 34.32
N THR A 306 -45.65 24.07 35.26
CA THR A 306 -45.79 23.79 36.68
C THR A 306 -47.13 24.36 37.12
N GLY A 307 -48.10 23.48 37.35
CA GLY A 307 -49.28 23.81 38.13
C GLY A 307 -49.01 23.58 39.62
N GLU A 308 -49.05 24.61 40.40
CA GLU A 308 -49.22 24.54 41.86
C GLU A 308 -50.69 24.66 42.23
N PRO A 309 -51.00 24.33 43.45
CA PRO A 309 -51.91 23.35 44.04
C PRO A 309 -53.23 23.65 44.19
#